data_7b1f35e2cc24250333a699cefbf55615
#
_entry.id   7b1f35e2cc24250333a699cefbf55615
#
_cell.length_a   1.000
_cell.length_b   1.000
_cell.length_c   1.000
_cell.angle_alpha   90.00
_cell.angle_beta   90.00
_cell.angle_gamma   90.00
#
_symmetry.space_group_name_H-M   'P 1'
#
loop_
_entity.id
_entity.type
_entity.pdbx_description
1 polymer ?
#
loop_
_entity_poly.entity_id
_entity_poly.type
_entity_poly.pdbx_seq_one_letter_code
_entity_poly.pdbx_strand_id
1 'polypeptide(L)'
;MTEAGYLGALIPGEYGGMGLDLSAACAILEEVNRSGANAGPAHAQMYTMGTLLRHGSEEQKREYLPKIARGDLRLQDFAVTDTTSICTTATREGDHYVVNGHKIYISRVEQSDLMILLARTTPVDEVEKHSSGLSVFLVDLREAEGLTVKPRRVMMNNATSELAFEGL
;
A
#
# COMPACT_ATOMS: atom_id res chain seq x y z
N MET A 1 -17.10 2.65 10.48
CA MET A 1 -16.68 2.76 9.05
C MET A 1 -16.76 1.39 8.37
N THR A 2 -16.18 0.35 8.92
CA THR A 2 -16.20 -1.00 8.33
C THR A 2 -17.62 -1.54 8.14
N GLU A 3 -18.42 -1.60 9.20
CA GLU A 3 -19.82 -2.07 9.15
C GLU A 3 -20.70 -1.26 8.19
N ALA A 4 -20.40 0.03 8.01
CA ALA A 4 -21.10 0.90 7.07
C ALA A 4 -20.57 0.79 5.62
N GLY A 5 -19.57 -0.05 5.35
CA GLY A 5 -18.98 -0.25 4.03
C GLY A 5 -18.07 0.87 3.53
N TYR A 6 -17.84 1.91 4.30
CA TYR A 6 -17.09 3.10 3.84
C TYR A 6 -15.63 2.84 3.53
N LEU A 7 -15.01 1.79 4.08
CA LEU A 7 -13.67 1.39 3.69
C LEU A 7 -13.60 0.85 2.27
N GLY A 8 -14.69 0.27 1.79
CA GLY A 8 -14.85 -0.22 0.41
C GLY A 8 -15.59 0.76 -0.51
N ALA A 9 -15.67 2.06 -0.15
CA ALA A 9 -16.46 3.05 -0.89
C ALA A 9 -16.12 3.10 -2.38
N LEU A 10 -14.82 3.09 -2.72
CA LEU A 10 -14.32 3.14 -4.09
C LEU A 10 -14.25 1.77 -4.79
N ILE A 11 -14.44 0.68 -4.07
CA ILE A 11 -14.41 -0.68 -4.65
C ILE A 11 -15.70 -0.89 -5.43
N PRO A 12 -15.65 -1.35 -6.70
CA PRO A 12 -16.83 -1.69 -7.48
C PRO A 12 -17.71 -2.74 -6.80
N GLY A 13 -19.02 -2.70 -7.08
CA GLY A 13 -19.99 -3.63 -6.52
C GLY A 13 -19.71 -5.11 -6.85
N GLU A 14 -19.12 -5.38 -8.00
CA GLU A 14 -18.70 -6.74 -8.40
C GLU A 14 -17.63 -7.35 -7.47
N TYR A 15 -16.88 -6.54 -6.73
CA TYR A 15 -15.93 -6.96 -5.70
C TYR A 15 -16.47 -6.72 -4.27
N GLY A 16 -17.77 -6.46 -4.13
CA GLY A 16 -18.42 -6.31 -2.82
C GLY A 16 -18.26 -4.92 -2.18
N GLY A 17 -17.81 -3.92 -2.93
CA GLY A 17 -17.74 -2.53 -2.49
C GLY A 17 -19.01 -1.73 -2.80
N MET A 18 -18.96 -0.43 -2.55
CA MET A 18 -20.08 0.48 -2.78
C MET A 18 -20.10 1.08 -4.19
N GLY A 19 -18.99 1.03 -4.93
CA GLY A 19 -18.86 1.59 -6.27
C GLY A 19 -19.06 3.12 -6.34
N LEU A 20 -18.77 3.83 -5.26
CA LEU A 20 -18.92 5.29 -5.20
C LEU A 20 -17.76 5.99 -5.91
N ASP A 21 -17.99 7.23 -6.29
CA ASP A 21 -16.99 8.08 -6.91
C ASP A 21 -16.04 8.75 -5.90
N LEU A 22 -15.05 9.46 -6.42
CA LEU A 22 -14.06 10.16 -5.61
C LEU A 22 -14.69 11.28 -4.76
N SER A 23 -15.75 11.93 -5.24
CA SER A 23 -16.45 12.99 -4.51
C SER A 23 -17.08 12.45 -3.23
N ALA A 24 -17.71 11.28 -3.32
CA ALA A 24 -18.27 10.59 -2.16
C ALA A 24 -17.17 10.15 -1.18
N ALA A 25 -16.04 9.63 -1.69
CA ALA A 25 -14.90 9.28 -0.85
C ALA A 25 -14.35 10.50 -0.11
N CYS A 26 -14.22 11.66 -0.77
CA CYS A 26 -13.80 12.91 -0.13
C CYS A 26 -14.79 13.35 0.96
N ALA A 27 -16.10 13.27 0.69
CA ALA A 27 -17.13 13.62 1.67
C ALA A 27 -17.06 12.72 2.91
N ILE A 28 -16.80 11.41 2.73
CA ILE A 28 -16.60 10.47 3.85
C ILE A 28 -15.40 10.91 4.71
N LEU A 29 -14.26 11.23 4.10
CA LEU A 29 -13.07 11.66 4.82
C LEU A 29 -13.27 13.01 5.54
N GLU A 30 -13.98 13.95 4.90
CA GLU A 30 -14.33 15.23 5.49
C GLU A 30 -15.21 15.03 6.74
N GLU A 31 -16.21 14.17 6.67
CA GLU A 31 -17.13 13.92 7.78
C GLU A 31 -16.43 13.22 8.96
N VAL A 32 -15.50 12.28 8.66
CA VAL A 32 -14.66 11.67 9.70
C VAL A 32 -13.83 12.73 10.43
N ASN A 33 -13.19 13.65 9.71
CA ASN A 33 -12.42 14.73 10.34
C ASN A 33 -13.32 15.72 11.09
N ARG A 34 -14.51 16.05 10.55
CA ARG A 34 -15.49 16.92 11.21
C ARG A 34 -15.98 16.35 12.53
N SER A 35 -16.07 15.03 12.65
CA SER A 35 -16.42 14.35 13.91
C SER A 35 -15.33 14.40 14.99
N GLY A 36 -14.16 14.96 14.68
CA GLY A 36 -12.99 14.99 15.54
C GLY A 36 -12.11 13.74 15.49
N ALA A 37 -12.44 12.78 14.60
CA ALA A 37 -11.63 11.60 14.37
C ALA A 37 -10.53 11.85 13.33
N ASN A 38 -9.55 10.94 13.26
CA ASN A 38 -8.47 11.00 12.27
C ASN A 38 -8.84 10.18 11.02
N ALA A 39 -9.05 10.85 9.89
CA ALA A 39 -9.32 10.20 8.60
C ALA A 39 -8.06 9.60 7.92
N GLY A 40 -6.85 9.83 8.44
CA GLY A 40 -5.60 9.36 7.84
C GLY A 40 -5.59 7.87 7.49
N PRO A 41 -5.99 6.96 8.38
CA PRO A 41 -6.07 5.53 8.07
C PRO A 41 -7.03 5.18 6.92
N ALA A 42 -8.19 5.80 6.88
CA ALA A 42 -9.18 5.59 5.82
C ALA A 42 -8.68 6.15 4.48
N HIS A 43 -8.09 7.33 4.50
CA HIS A 43 -7.44 7.93 3.33
C HIS A 43 -6.31 7.03 2.80
N ALA A 44 -5.43 6.55 3.68
CA ALA A 44 -4.34 5.66 3.32
C ALA A 44 -4.86 4.40 2.60
N GLN A 45 -5.91 3.76 3.12
CA GLN A 45 -6.51 2.60 2.47
C GLN A 45 -7.14 2.96 1.11
N MET A 46 -7.80 4.10 0.99
CA MET A 46 -8.43 4.52 -0.26
C MET A 46 -7.42 4.72 -1.40
N TYR A 47 -6.27 5.38 -1.16
CA TYR A 47 -5.31 5.60 -2.23
C TYR A 47 -4.46 4.37 -2.53
N THR A 48 -4.08 3.58 -1.53
CA THR A 48 -3.32 2.33 -1.75
C THR A 48 -4.16 1.29 -2.48
N MET A 49 -5.41 1.10 -2.07
CA MET A 49 -6.38 0.27 -2.78
C MET A 49 -6.64 0.76 -4.21
N GLY A 50 -6.62 2.08 -4.44
CA GLY A 50 -6.73 2.67 -5.77
C GLY A 50 -5.62 2.20 -6.72
N THR A 51 -4.43 1.88 -6.22
CA THR A 51 -3.36 1.27 -7.02
C THR A 51 -3.74 -0.14 -7.47
N LEU A 52 -4.26 -0.97 -6.56
CA LEU A 52 -4.74 -2.31 -6.89
C LEU A 52 -5.92 -2.28 -7.89
N LEU A 53 -6.86 -1.35 -7.72
CA LEU A 53 -8.00 -1.17 -8.64
C LEU A 53 -7.56 -0.83 -10.07
N ARG A 54 -6.55 0.03 -10.22
CA ARG A 54 -6.09 0.50 -11.54
C ARG A 54 -5.11 -0.45 -12.22
N HIS A 55 -4.24 -1.10 -11.48
CA HIS A 55 -3.06 -1.79 -12.00
C HIS A 55 -2.98 -3.26 -11.61
N GLY A 56 -3.78 -3.73 -10.66
CA GLY A 56 -3.83 -5.14 -10.28
C GLY A 56 -4.39 -6.02 -11.41
N SER A 57 -3.93 -7.27 -11.47
CA SER A 57 -4.55 -8.28 -12.34
C SER A 57 -5.98 -8.58 -11.89
N GLU A 58 -6.79 -9.13 -12.77
CA GLU A 58 -8.16 -9.54 -12.42
C GLU A 58 -8.18 -10.60 -11.30
N GLU A 59 -7.16 -11.45 -11.25
CA GLU A 59 -6.97 -12.44 -10.20
C GLU A 59 -6.72 -11.77 -8.84
N GLN A 60 -5.77 -10.83 -8.79
CA GLN A 60 -5.49 -10.04 -7.58
C GLN A 60 -6.72 -9.25 -7.12
N LYS A 61 -7.45 -8.61 -8.03
CA LYS A 61 -8.67 -7.86 -7.69
C LYS A 61 -9.72 -8.77 -7.06
N ARG A 62 -9.99 -9.94 -7.66
CA ARG A 62 -10.96 -10.91 -7.13
C ARG A 62 -10.55 -11.51 -5.79
N GLU A 63 -9.27 -11.68 -5.57
CA GLU A 63 -8.75 -12.20 -4.31
C GLU A 63 -8.81 -11.17 -3.17
N TYR A 64 -8.29 -9.96 -3.41
CA TYR A 64 -8.04 -8.99 -2.32
C TYR A 64 -9.17 -7.99 -2.11
N LEU A 65 -9.80 -7.46 -3.18
CA LEU A 65 -10.78 -6.39 -3.04
C LEU A 65 -12.01 -6.78 -2.19
N PRO A 66 -12.58 -7.99 -2.30
CA PRO A 66 -13.68 -8.38 -1.43
C PRO A 66 -13.30 -8.43 0.06
N LYS A 67 -12.09 -8.88 0.36
CA LYS A 67 -11.56 -8.93 1.74
C LYS A 67 -11.33 -7.52 2.29
N ILE A 68 -10.82 -6.61 1.47
CA ILE A 68 -10.63 -5.19 1.82
C ILE A 68 -11.99 -4.51 2.03
N ALA A 69 -12.98 -4.75 1.16
CA ALA A 69 -14.31 -4.17 1.27
C ALA A 69 -15.02 -4.55 2.59
N ARG A 70 -14.87 -5.80 3.03
CA ARG A 70 -15.41 -6.28 4.32
C ARG A 70 -14.59 -5.84 5.53
N GLY A 71 -13.36 -5.33 5.32
CA GLY A 71 -12.43 -4.98 6.40
C GLY A 71 -11.67 -6.18 6.99
N ASP A 72 -11.67 -7.31 6.30
CA ASP A 72 -10.91 -8.52 6.68
C ASP A 72 -9.41 -8.32 6.43
N LEU A 73 -9.06 -7.46 5.46
CA LEU A 73 -7.69 -7.06 5.12
C LEU A 73 -7.55 -5.54 5.12
N ARG A 74 -6.45 -5.08 5.66
CA ARG A 74 -6.06 -3.66 5.70
C ARG A 74 -4.89 -3.41 4.76
N LEU A 75 -5.12 -2.59 3.75
CA LEU A 75 -4.12 -2.12 2.80
C LEU A 75 -3.92 -0.62 3.04
N GLN A 76 -3.14 -0.26 4.05
CA GLN A 76 -2.93 1.13 4.48
C GLN A 76 -1.47 1.57 4.37
N ASP A 77 -0.60 0.70 3.87
CA ASP A 77 0.83 0.96 3.76
C ASP A 77 1.24 1.12 2.30
N PHE A 78 2.03 2.18 2.05
CA PHE A 78 2.58 2.49 0.74
C PHE A 78 4.06 2.85 0.88
N ALA A 79 4.92 1.85 0.71
CA ALA A 79 6.35 1.96 0.89
C ALA A 79 7.03 2.61 -0.33
N VAL A 80 6.82 3.93 -0.47
CA VAL A 80 7.42 4.77 -1.52
C VAL A 80 8.08 5.98 -0.89
N THR A 81 9.31 6.26 -1.32
CA THR A 81 10.06 7.47 -0.97
C THR A 81 10.85 7.87 -2.20
N ASP A 82 11.07 9.11 -2.48
CA ASP A 82 11.83 9.67 -3.60
C ASP A 82 12.02 8.72 -4.80
N THR A 83 11.09 8.73 -5.76
CA THR A 83 11.04 7.80 -6.90
C THR A 83 12.25 7.91 -7.83
N THR A 84 13.03 8.97 -7.74
CA THR A 84 14.25 9.18 -8.55
C THR A 84 15.49 8.54 -7.93
N SER A 85 15.46 8.30 -6.62
CA SER A 85 16.59 7.82 -5.82
C SER A 85 16.31 6.48 -5.13
N ILE A 86 15.35 5.69 -5.63
CA ILE A 86 15.02 4.39 -5.05
C ILE A 86 16.20 3.41 -5.15
N CYS A 87 16.69 2.98 -3.98
CA CYS A 87 17.74 1.98 -3.82
C CYS A 87 17.21 0.59 -3.47
N THR A 88 15.92 0.46 -3.11
CA THR A 88 15.31 -0.86 -2.91
C THR A 88 15.20 -1.55 -4.26
N THR A 89 15.79 -2.73 -4.37
CA THR A 89 15.83 -3.53 -5.61
C THR A 89 14.92 -4.74 -5.50
N ALA A 90 14.40 -5.20 -6.63
CA ALA A 90 13.69 -6.46 -6.78
C ALA A 90 14.30 -7.21 -7.96
N THR A 91 15.11 -8.22 -7.66
CA THR A 91 15.80 -9.03 -8.67
C THR A 91 14.98 -10.26 -8.98
N ARG A 92 14.75 -10.54 -10.26
CA ARG A 92 13.99 -11.72 -10.66
C ARG A 92 14.87 -12.96 -10.58
N GLU A 93 14.41 -13.97 -9.84
CA GLU A 93 15.03 -15.28 -9.71
C GLU A 93 14.01 -16.36 -10.12
N GLY A 94 14.06 -16.77 -11.37
CA GLY A 94 13.11 -17.75 -11.92
C GLY A 94 11.70 -17.16 -12.05
N ASP A 95 10.76 -17.65 -11.26
CA ASP A 95 9.34 -17.28 -11.24
C ASP A 95 8.97 -16.28 -10.13
N HIS A 96 9.91 -15.91 -9.27
CA HIS A 96 9.72 -14.96 -8.17
C HIS A 96 10.70 -13.78 -8.22
N TYR A 97 10.50 -12.82 -7.34
CA TYR A 97 11.41 -11.69 -7.13
C TYR A 97 11.97 -11.74 -5.71
N VAL A 98 13.26 -11.45 -5.58
CA VAL A 98 13.95 -11.28 -4.31
C VAL A 98 14.15 -9.80 -4.07
N VAL A 99 13.62 -9.27 -2.97
CA VAL A 99 13.64 -7.84 -2.65
C VAL A 99 14.69 -7.57 -1.58
N ASN A 100 15.56 -6.59 -1.86
CA ASN A 100 16.56 -6.10 -0.93
C ASN A 100 16.55 -4.58 -0.86
N GLY A 101 16.71 -4.03 0.33
CA GLY A 101 16.82 -2.59 0.49
C GLY A 101 16.18 -2.05 1.76
N HIS A 102 15.86 -0.76 1.73
CA HIS A 102 15.44 -0.04 2.91
C HIS A 102 14.44 1.06 2.57
N LYS A 103 13.45 1.26 3.45
CA LYS A 103 12.48 2.36 3.39
C LYS A 103 12.37 3.01 4.75
N ILE A 104 12.24 4.34 4.77
CA ILE A 104 12.11 5.11 6.01
C ILE A 104 10.83 5.95 5.99
N TYR A 105 10.32 6.26 7.16
CA TYR A 105 9.09 7.03 7.36
C TYR A 105 7.83 6.39 6.75
N ILE A 106 7.77 5.06 6.80
CA ILE A 106 6.61 4.32 6.30
C ILE A 106 5.54 4.28 7.37
N SER A 107 4.34 4.71 7.01
CA SER A 107 3.22 4.82 7.94
C SER A 107 2.40 3.54 7.96
N ARG A 108 2.00 3.11 9.17
CA ARG A 108 0.98 2.10 9.44
C ARG A 108 1.31 0.66 9.00
N VAL A 109 2.56 0.32 8.76
CA VAL A 109 2.96 -1.04 8.40
C VAL A 109 2.51 -2.08 9.45
N GLU A 110 2.66 -1.75 10.75
CA GLU A 110 2.26 -2.64 11.85
C GLU A 110 0.74 -2.83 11.99
N GLN A 111 -0.06 -1.94 11.37
CA GLN A 111 -1.53 -2.00 11.37
C GLN A 111 -2.10 -2.51 10.03
N SER A 112 -1.24 -2.82 9.07
CA SER A 112 -1.62 -3.28 7.74
C SER A 112 -1.43 -4.79 7.60
N ASP A 113 -2.26 -5.42 6.79
CA ASP A 113 -2.11 -6.82 6.40
C ASP A 113 -1.39 -6.91 5.04
N LEU A 114 -1.57 -5.88 4.20
CA LEU A 114 -0.96 -5.77 2.88
C LEU A 114 -0.20 -4.44 2.75
N MET A 115 0.86 -4.44 1.94
CA MET A 115 1.69 -3.28 1.61
C MET A 115 1.84 -3.14 0.10
N ILE A 116 1.74 -1.91 -0.40
CA ILE A 116 2.21 -1.57 -1.76
C ILE A 116 3.68 -1.16 -1.67
N LEU A 117 4.55 -1.92 -2.31
CA LEU A 117 5.99 -1.67 -2.33
C LEU A 117 6.43 -1.25 -3.72
N LEU A 118 7.12 -0.11 -3.82
CA LEU A 118 7.81 0.32 -5.03
C LEU A 118 9.29 -0.07 -4.93
N ALA A 119 9.77 -0.86 -5.89
CA ALA A 119 11.16 -1.29 -5.96
C ALA A 119 11.70 -1.20 -7.39
N ARG A 120 13.02 -1.18 -7.52
CA ARG A 120 13.72 -1.13 -8.79
C ARG A 120 13.92 -2.53 -9.35
N THR A 121 13.38 -2.79 -10.53
CA THR A 121 13.50 -4.07 -11.24
C THR A 121 14.50 -4.01 -12.40
N THR A 122 14.86 -2.82 -12.86
CA THR A 122 15.93 -2.61 -13.85
C THR A 122 16.97 -1.66 -13.26
N PRO A 123 18.25 -1.96 -13.31
CA PRO A 123 19.32 -1.09 -12.82
C PRO A 123 19.23 0.34 -13.36
N VAL A 124 19.64 1.33 -12.56
CA VAL A 124 19.49 2.74 -12.91
C VAL A 124 20.37 3.16 -14.10
N ASP A 125 21.47 2.48 -14.30
CA ASP A 125 22.42 2.65 -15.42
C ASP A 125 21.94 2.02 -16.73
N GLU A 126 20.91 1.18 -16.67
CA GLU A 126 20.29 0.55 -17.84
C GLU A 126 19.02 1.26 -18.33
N VAL A 127 18.62 2.36 -17.70
CA VAL A 127 17.40 3.11 -18.05
C VAL A 127 17.71 4.54 -18.48
N GLU A 128 16.94 5.07 -19.41
CA GLU A 128 17.09 6.47 -19.88
C GLU A 128 16.68 7.51 -18.82
N LYS A 129 15.72 7.16 -17.97
CA LYS A 129 15.20 8.04 -16.90
C LYS A 129 15.22 7.29 -15.58
N HIS A 130 15.66 7.96 -14.52
CA HIS A 130 15.69 7.37 -13.17
C HIS A 130 14.33 6.88 -12.66
N SER A 131 13.24 7.45 -13.17
CA SER A 131 11.87 7.01 -12.88
C SER A 131 11.42 5.77 -13.68
N SER A 132 12.22 5.31 -14.65
CA SER A 132 11.96 4.07 -15.39
C SER A 132 12.58 2.87 -14.65
N GLY A 133 12.17 1.66 -15.00
CA GLY A 133 12.71 0.43 -14.39
C GLY A 133 12.23 0.20 -12.96
N LEU A 134 11.11 0.80 -12.58
CA LEU A 134 10.45 0.61 -11.30
C LEU A 134 9.21 -0.27 -11.46
N SER A 135 8.96 -1.14 -10.48
CA SER A 135 7.77 -1.98 -10.43
C SER A 135 7.09 -1.87 -9.07
N VAL A 136 5.78 -2.08 -9.08
CA VAL A 136 4.95 -2.07 -7.89
C VAL A 136 4.63 -3.52 -7.51
N PHE A 137 4.85 -3.86 -6.25
CA PHE A 137 4.55 -5.16 -5.67
C PHE A 137 3.47 -5.04 -4.62
N LEU A 138 2.57 -6.00 -4.58
CA LEU A 138 1.66 -6.21 -3.46
C LEU A 138 2.27 -7.26 -2.54
N VAL A 139 2.60 -6.86 -1.32
CA VAL A 139 3.27 -7.71 -0.33
C VAL A 139 2.28 -8.06 0.78
N ASP A 140 2.15 -9.36 1.09
CA ASP A 140 1.42 -9.82 2.27
C ASP A 140 2.33 -9.76 3.49
N LEU A 141 2.05 -8.81 4.38
CA LEU A 141 2.88 -8.54 5.57
C LEU A 141 2.78 -9.64 6.63
N ARG A 142 1.75 -10.48 6.57
CA ARG A 142 1.55 -11.58 7.51
C ARG A 142 2.48 -12.77 7.25
N GLU A 143 2.97 -12.87 6.01
CA GLU A 143 3.82 -13.96 5.52
C GLU A 143 5.19 -13.45 5.02
N ALA A 144 5.50 -12.17 5.25
CA ALA A 144 6.70 -11.52 4.73
C ALA A 144 7.95 -11.95 5.51
N GLU A 145 8.58 -13.04 5.08
CA GLU A 145 9.90 -13.41 5.55
C GLU A 145 10.94 -12.42 4.99
N GLY A 146 12.00 -12.13 5.76
CA GLY A 146 13.03 -11.16 5.36
C GLY A 146 12.65 -9.69 5.53
N LEU A 147 11.47 -9.38 6.10
CA LEU A 147 11.07 -8.03 6.46
C LEU A 147 11.35 -7.72 7.93
N THR A 148 12.17 -6.69 8.18
CA THR A 148 12.37 -6.13 9.52
C THR A 148 11.66 -4.79 9.63
N VAL A 149 10.79 -4.64 10.63
CA VAL A 149 10.05 -3.42 10.93
C VAL A 149 10.60 -2.79 12.21
N LYS A 150 11.05 -1.53 12.13
CA LYS A 150 11.56 -0.76 13.28
C LYS A 150 10.70 0.48 13.49
N PRO A 151 9.86 0.53 14.55
CA PRO A 151 9.09 1.73 14.87
C PRO A 151 9.97 2.96 15.05
N ARG A 152 9.54 4.09 14.52
CA ARG A 152 10.21 5.38 14.63
C ARG A 152 9.31 6.41 15.32
N ARG A 153 9.83 7.03 16.35
CA ARG A 153 9.12 8.13 17.01
C ARG A 153 9.30 9.39 16.16
N VAL A 154 8.19 9.93 15.70
CA VAL A 154 8.12 11.19 14.94
C VAL A 154 7.15 12.15 15.61
N MET A 155 7.18 13.42 15.21
CA MET A 155 6.46 14.49 15.90
C MET A 155 4.92 14.35 15.80
N MET A 156 4.40 13.85 14.69
CA MET A 156 2.94 13.88 14.42
C MET A 156 2.29 12.52 14.14
N ASN A 157 3.06 11.51 13.80
CA ASN A 157 2.52 10.19 13.42
C ASN A 157 3.16 9.10 14.28
N ASN A 158 2.38 8.54 15.20
CA ASN A 158 2.87 7.50 16.12
C ASN A 158 2.99 6.11 15.48
N ALA A 159 2.50 5.94 14.24
CA ALA A 159 2.53 4.68 13.50
C ALA A 159 3.52 4.76 12.32
N THR A 160 4.71 5.33 12.54
CA THR A 160 5.75 5.45 11.53
C THR A 160 6.86 4.45 11.81
N SER A 161 7.33 3.78 10.76
CA SER A 161 8.38 2.76 10.85
C SER A 161 9.45 2.95 9.78
N GLU A 162 10.58 2.33 10.03
CA GLU A 162 11.64 2.04 9.08
C GLU A 162 11.54 0.56 8.71
N LEU A 163 11.71 0.25 7.43
CA LEU A 163 11.65 -1.11 6.90
C LEU A 163 13.00 -1.49 6.32
N ALA A 164 13.48 -2.69 6.65
CA ALA A 164 14.59 -3.31 5.95
C ALA A 164 14.11 -4.61 5.29
N PHE A 165 14.50 -4.80 4.05
CA PHE A 165 14.20 -5.96 3.23
C PHE A 165 15.49 -6.72 2.98
N GLU A 166 15.54 -7.98 3.39
CA GLU A 166 16.71 -8.87 3.28
C GLU A 166 16.25 -10.21 2.70
N GLY A 167 16.13 -10.27 1.37
CA GLY A 167 15.67 -11.47 0.67
C GLY A 167 14.15 -11.71 0.78
N LEU A 168 13.36 -10.66 0.93
CA LEU A 168 11.90 -10.74 0.91
C LEU A 168 11.41 -11.25 -0.44
#